data_7e06e1221ed19875dd763689efe51a7f
#
_entry.id   7e06e1221ed19875dd763689efe51a7f
#
_cell.length_a   1.000
_cell.length_b   1.000
_cell.length_c   1.000
_cell.angle_alpha   90.00
_cell.angle_beta   90.00
_cell.angle_gamma   90.00
#
_symmetry.space_group_name_H-M   'P 1'
#
loop_
_entity.id
_entity.type
_entity.pdbx_description
1 polymer ?
#
loop_
_entity_poly.entity_id
_entity_poly.type
_entity_poly.pdbx_seq_one_letter_code
_entity_poly.pdbx_strand_id
1 'polypeptide(L)'
;MPLKTLLLNPPSFENFDGGASSRWPATREIESYWYPVWLTYPAGLLEGSRLLDAPPHHVSAEETIKIARDYEFLVLFTSTVGWEGDQRLAQAIKNANPSIRIAFVGPPVTTSPDRALNECPVLDFICRREFDYSVVEFANGKPLNEILGISYRQDGQVVHNPDRPQVEDLDAMPWATKVYKRDLDVTKYNVPFLLHPFIALYSTRGCPAQCTFCLWPQTLSGHAWRKRSSDDVAAELAWAKKNFPEVKEFFFDDDTFNIQKQRTVELCEKLKPLGVTWSCTSRVTTDRETLKAMKEAGCRLLIVGFESGDPQILKNIKKGATVERARAFAKDCHDLGLTIHGDFILGLPGETKESIQNTIKFAKALDVETIQVSIAHAYPGTEFYDYAKAGGFITNEKMEDGGGHQMAHIEYPGLPTDYVMEMVHRFYDEYYFRPKAAARVIWKAIVNRDVPRLYVEAKSFMKLRAQRNKAVKVARGRQAKPPAPVGAGA
;
A
#
# COMPACT_ATOMS: atom_id res chain seq x y z
N MET A 1 -34.41 -7.91 -0.58
CA MET A 1 -33.09 -8.53 -0.33
C MET A 1 -32.05 -7.59 -0.90
N PRO A 2 -30.86 -7.47 -0.29
CA PRO A 2 -29.78 -6.66 -0.86
C PRO A 2 -29.36 -7.20 -2.23
N LEU A 3 -28.83 -6.32 -3.08
CA LEU A 3 -28.27 -6.72 -4.37
C LEU A 3 -27.13 -7.73 -4.18
N LYS A 4 -27.10 -8.79 -4.97
CA LYS A 4 -25.99 -9.75 -4.97
C LYS A 4 -24.72 -9.05 -5.40
N THR A 5 -23.80 -8.80 -4.46
CA THR A 5 -22.69 -7.87 -4.62
C THR A 5 -21.34 -8.58 -4.74
N LEU A 6 -20.56 -8.23 -5.77
CA LEU A 6 -19.16 -8.61 -5.94
C LEU A 6 -18.26 -7.42 -5.53
N LEU A 7 -17.43 -7.63 -4.52
CA LEU A 7 -16.38 -6.69 -4.15
C LEU A 7 -15.07 -7.18 -4.76
N LEU A 8 -14.46 -6.37 -5.60
CA LEU A 8 -13.38 -6.79 -6.48
C LEU A 8 -12.10 -5.98 -6.25
N ASN A 9 -11.02 -6.69 -5.91
CA ASN A 9 -9.67 -6.25 -6.18
C ASN A 9 -9.31 -6.78 -7.58
N PRO A 10 -9.20 -5.90 -8.60
CA PRO A 10 -9.19 -6.34 -9.99
C PRO A 10 -7.87 -6.96 -10.42
N PRO A 11 -7.91 -7.91 -11.37
CA PRO A 11 -6.73 -8.30 -12.13
C PRO A 11 -6.41 -7.22 -13.16
N SER A 12 -5.15 -7.10 -13.57
CA SER A 12 -4.80 -6.31 -14.75
C SER A 12 -4.75 -7.18 -16.02
N PHE A 13 -4.95 -6.56 -17.17
CA PHE A 13 -4.70 -7.22 -18.47
C PHE A 13 -3.20 -7.39 -18.75
N GLU A 14 -2.37 -6.63 -18.08
CA GLU A 14 -0.91 -6.62 -18.19
C GLU A 14 -0.21 -7.54 -17.19
N ASN A 15 -0.95 -8.33 -16.41
CA ASN A 15 -0.46 -9.25 -15.37
C ASN A 15 0.37 -8.57 -14.25
N PHE A 16 -0.04 -7.40 -13.81
CA PHE A 16 0.47 -6.81 -12.58
C PHE A 16 -0.66 -6.54 -11.59
N ASP A 17 -0.34 -6.53 -10.30
CA ASP A 17 -1.28 -6.21 -9.24
C ASP A 17 -1.60 -4.71 -9.26
N GLY A 18 -2.85 -4.33 -9.46
CA GLY A 18 -3.31 -2.95 -9.56
C GLY A 18 -4.13 -2.42 -8.39
N GLY A 19 -4.37 -3.23 -7.36
CA GLY A 19 -5.56 -3.01 -6.55
C GLY A 19 -5.42 -2.55 -5.11
N ALA A 20 -6.48 -2.83 -4.40
CA ALA A 20 -6.81 -2.38 -3.04
C ALA A 20 -5.80 -2.76 -1.97
N SER A 21 -5.03 -3.80 -2.21
CA SER A 21 -4.10 -4.38 -1.26
C SER A 21 -2.68 -3.84 -1.43
N SER A 22 -2.38 -3.21 -2.55
CA SER A 22 -1.02 -2.80 -2.82
C SER A 22 -0.83 -1.30 -2.63
N ARG A 23 0.16 -0.94 -1.83
CA ARG A 23 0.63 0.45 -1.73
C ARG A 23 1.36 0.89 -3.01
N TRP A 24 1.87 -0.07 -3.77
CA TRP A 24 2.32 0.10 -5.15
C TRP A 24 1.90 -1.12 -5.97
N PRO A 25 0.88 -0.97 -6.79
CA PRO A 25 0.42 -2.02 -7.69
C PRO A 25 1.35 -2.11 -8.89
N ALA A 26 2.36 -2.95 -8.83
CA ALA A 26 3.31 -3.03 -9.92
C ALA A 26 4.10 -4.35 -9.87
N THR A 27 4.77 -4.65 -10.97
CA THR A 27 5.76 -5.70 -11.02
C THR A 27 6.86 -5.40 -10.01
N ARG A 28 7.06 -6.31 -9.07
CA ARG A 28 8.02 -6.17 -7.98
C ARG A 28 9.19 -7.12 -8.18
N GLU A 29 10.27 -6.80 -7.49
CA GLU A 29 11.47 -7.65 -7.46
C GLU A 29 11.18 -9.02 -6.87
N ILE A 30 10.26 -9.04 -5.91
CA ILE A 30 9.76 -10.25 -5.26
C ILE A 30 8.25 -10.16 -5.29
N GLU A 31 7.60 -11.20 -5.83
CA GLU A 31 6.16 -11.29 -5.83
C GLU A 31 5.62 -11.14 -4.41
N SER A 32 4.75 -10.18 -4.22
CA SER A 32 4.16 -9.89 -2.92
C SER A 32 2.72 -9.41 -3.08
N TYR A 33 1.83 -10.03 -2.31
CA TYR A 33 0.42 -9.71 -2.30
C TYR A 33 -0.01 -9.31 -0.89
N TRP A 34 -0.72 -8.18 -0.82
CA TRP A 34 -1.30 -7.64 0.40
C TRP A 34 -2.80 -7.95 0.43
N TYR A 35 -3.37 -8.01 1.62
CA TYR A 35 -4.81 -8.24 1.76
C TYR A 35 -5.63 -7.02 1.34
N PRO A 36 -6.78 -7.19 0.65
CA PRO A 36 -7.69 -6.12 0.30
C PRO A 36 -8.57 -5.74 1.50
N VAL A 37 -7.95 -5.34 2.62
CA VAL A 37 -8.63 -5.15 3.91
C VAL A 37 -9.81 -4.19 3.81
N TRP A 38 -9.68 -3.09 3.05
CA TRP A 38 -10.77 -2.13 2.86
C TRP A 38 -12.04 -2.73 2.25
N LEU A 39 -11.91 -3.72 1.36
CA LEU A 39 -13.07 -4.38 0.73
C LEU A 39 -13.74 -5.39 1.64
N THR A 40 -13.08 -5.84 2.71
CA THR A 40 -13.65 -6.83 3.62
C THR A 40 -14.80 -6.29 4.45
N TYR A 41 -14.77 -4.99 4.78
CA TYR A 41 -15.79 -4.39 5.64
C TYR A 41 -17.16 -4.35 4.97
N PRO A 42 -17.33 -3.75 3.78
CA PRO A 42 -18.62 -3.86 3.09
C PRO A 42 -18.98 -5.30 2.73
N ALA A 43 -17.99 -6.19 2.44
CA ALA A 43 -18.25 -7.60 2.20
C ALA A 43 -18.78 -8.33 3.44
N GLY A 44 -18.34 -7.95 4.62
CA GLY A 44 -18.82 -8.53 5.87
C GLY A 44 -20.18 -7.96 6.32
N LEU A 45 -20.50 -6.73 5.90
CA LEU A 45 -21.78 -6.07 6.20
C LEU A 45 -22.92 -6.53 5.26
N LEU A 46 -22.60 -7.06 4.09
CA LEU A 46 -23.56 -7.48 3.07
C LEU A 46 -23.71 -9.00 3.03
N GLU A 47 -24.87 -9.48 3.42
CA GLU A 47 -25.23 -10.88 3.27
C GLU A 47 -25.26 -11.27 1.77
N GLY A 48 -24.71 -12.45 1.44
CA GLY A 48 -24.65 -12.95 0.06
C GLY A 48 -23.62 -12.25 -0.84
N SER A 49 -22.81 -11.33 -0.30
CA SER A 49 -21.69 -10.74 -1.03
C SER A 49 -20.51 -11.71 -1.17
N ARG A 50 -19.65 -11.46 -2.14
CA ARG A 50 -18.36 -12.14 -2.30
C ARG A 50 -17.23 -11.11 -2.45
N LEU A 51 -16.13 -11.34 -1.76
CA LEU A 51 -14.88 -10.66 -2.01
C LEU A 51 -14.06 -11.51 -3.00
N LEU A 52 -13.70 -10.91 -4.14
CA LEU A 52 -12.79 -11.51 -5.12
C LEU A 52 -11.51 -10.68 -5.16
N ASP A 53 -10.43 -11.28 -4.67
CA ASP A 53 -9.08 -10.74 -4.79
C ASP A 53 -8.38 -11.50 -5.92
N ALA A 54 -8.42 -10.95 -7.12
CA ALA A 54 -8.02 -11.66 -8.32
C ALA A 54 -6.50 -11.90 -8.43
N PRO A 55 -5.60 -10.93 -8.14
CA PRO A 55 -4.17 -11.10 -8.34
C PRO A 55 -3.54 -12.27 -7.57
N PRO A 56 -3.67 -12.40 -6.23
CA PRO A 56 -3.04 -13.49 -5.50
C PRO A 56 -3.63 -14.87 -5.84
N HIS A 57 -4.89 -14.89 -6.31
CA HIS A 57 -5.58 -16.13 -6.71
C HIS A 57 -5.38 -16.46 -8.19
N HIS A 58 -4.60 -15.66 -8.91
CA HIS A 58 -4.34 -15.82 -10.35
C HIS A 58 -5.61 -15.90 -11.19
N VAL A 59 -6.67 -15.18 -10.78
CA VAL A 59 -7.92 -15.06 -11.53
C VAL A 59 -7.72 -14.03 -12.63
N SER A 60 -7.81 -14.49 -13.88
CA SER A 60 -7.61 -13.61 -15.03
C SER A 60 -8.76 -12.61 -15.23
N ALA A 61 -8.55 -11.59 -16.07
CA ALA A 61 -9.62 -10.66 -16.46
C ALA A 61 -10.80 -11.38 -17.09
N GLU A 62 -10.55 -12.38 -17.94
CA GLU A 62 -11.59 -13.18 -18.58
C GLU A 62 -12.43 -13.99 -17.59
N GLU A 63 -11.77 -14.61 -16.60
CA GLU A 63 -12.45 -15.34 -15.53
C GLU A 63 -13.23 -14.39 -14.61
N THR A 64 -12.67 -13.22 -14.30
CA THR A 64 -13.36 -12.18 -13.53
C THR A 64 -14.64 -11.72 -14.24
N ILE A 65 -14.59 -11.50 -15.55
CA ILE A 65 -15.78 -11.15 -16.37
C ILE A 65 -16.84 -12.25 -16.30
N LYS A 66 -16.43 -13.53 -16.37
CA LYS A 66 -17.38 -14.67 -16.25
C LYS A 66 -18.03 -14.69 -14.86
N ILE A 67 -17.25 -14.54 -13.80
CA ILE A 67 -17.75 -14.50 -12.42
C ILE A 67 -18.73 -13.34 -12.22
N ALA A 68 -18.43 -12.15 -12.74
CA ALA A 68 -19.26 -10.96 -12.58
C ALA A 68 -20.67 -11.08 -13.20
N ARG A 69 -20.89 -12.02 -14.13
CA ARG A 69 -22.22 -12.28 -14.72
C ARG A 69 -23.27 -12.71 -13.69
N ASP A 70 -22.85 -13.31 -12.60
CA ASP A 70 -23.74 -13.86 -11.58
C ASP A 70 -24.08 -12.83 -10.48
N TYR A 71 -23.65 -11.55 -10.67
CA TYR A 71 -23.84 -10.49 -9.69
C TYR A 71 -24.67 -9.33 -10.26
N GLU A 72 -25.36 -8.63 -9.36
CA GLU A 72 -26.21 -7.48 -9.69
C GLU A 72 -25.48 -6.16 -9.43
N PHE A 73 -24.49 -6.19 -8.54
CA PHE A 73 -23.68 -5.03 -8.18
C PHE A 73 -22.19 -5.38 -8.08
N LEU A 74 -21.36 -4.56 -8.72
CA LEU A 74 -19.90 -4.63 -8.68
C LEU A 74 -19.36 -3.41 -7.93
N VAL A 75 -18.53 -3.64 -6.92
CA VAL A 75 -17.71 -2.63 -6.26
C VAL A 75 -16.25 -2.93 -6.59
N LEU A 76 -15.62 -2.09 -7.39
CA LEU A 76 -14.24 -2.26 -7.82
C LEU A 76 -13.34 -1.23 -7.10
N PHE A 77 -12.30 -1.72 -6.43
CA PHE A 77 -11.29 -0.85 -5.85
C PHE A 77 -10.25 -0.48 -6.91
N THR A 78 -10.17 0.81 -7.24
CA THR A 78 -9.23 1.33 -8.23
C THR A 78 -8.05 2.05 -7.59
N SER A 79 -6.93 2.06 -8.30
CA SER A 79 -5.73 2.80 -7.93
C SER A 79 -5.32 3.76 -9.04
N THR A 80 -4.45 4.74 -8.72
CA THR A 80 -3.95 5.69 -9.73
C THR A 80 -3.25 4.98 -10.89
N VAL A 81 -2.53 3.91 -10.60
CA VAL A 81 -1.79 3.13 -11.60
C VAL A 81 -2.68 2.16 -12.35
N GLY A 82 -3.68 1.58 -11.67
CA GLY A 82 -4.64 0.63 -12.28
C GLY A 82 -5.74 1.29 -13.11
N TRP A 83 -5.89 2.63 -13.05
CA TRP A 83 -7.05 3.36 -13.56
C TRP A 83 -7.48 2.98 -14.99
N GLU A 84 -6.55 2.96 -15.94
CA GLU A 84 -6.86 2.62 -17.34
C GLU A 84 -7.30 1.15 -17.52
N GLY A 85 -6.62 0.23 -16.81
CA GLY A 85 -6.95 -1.21 -16.83
C GLY A 85 -8.31 -1.47 -16.18
N ASP A 86 -8.59 -0.81 -15.06
CA ASP A 86 -9.83 -0.96 -14.31
C ASP A 86 -11.05 -0.47 -15.11
N GLN A 87 -10.92 0.64 -15.85
CA GLN A 87 -11.95 1.12 -16.76
C GLN A 87 -12.25 0.09 -17.88
N ARG A 88 -11.19 -0.47 -18.49
CA ARG A 88 -11.35 -1.51 -19.53
C ARG A 88 -12.07 -2.74 -18.98
N LEU A 89 -11.71 -3.15 -17.75
CA LEU A 89 -12.35 -4.29 -17.09
C LEU A 89 -13.83 -3.99 -16.78
N ALA A 90 -14.14 -2.83 -16.22
CA ALA A 90 -15.51 -2.41 -15.95
C ALA A 90 -16.38 -2.38 -17.23
N GLN A 91 -15.84 -1.85 -18.32
CA GLN A 91 -16.52 -1.85 -19.62
C GLN A 91 -16.76 -3.28 -20.15
N ALA A 92 -15.77 -4.17 -20.02
CA ALA A 92 -15.91 -5.55 -20.45
C ALA A 92 -16.96 -6.32 -19.61
N ILE A 93 -16.98 -6.07 -18.29
CA ILE A 93 -18.00 -6.63 -17.39
C ILE A 93 -19.41 -6.10 -17.76
N LYS A 94 -19.55 -4.80 -18.00
CA LYS A 94 -20.82 -4.18 -18.39
C LYS A 94 -21.33 -4.74 -19.72
N ASN A 95 -20.43 -5.00 -20.67
CA ASN A 95 -20.79 -5.63 -21.96
C ASN A 95 -21.27 -7.09 -21.78
N ALA A 96 -20.66 -7.80 -20.81
CA ALA A 96 -21.02 -9.21 -20.52
C ALA A 96 -22.29 -9.35 -19.64
N ASN A 97 -22.60 -8.33 -18.84
CA ASN A 97 -23.79 -8.21 -18.00
C ASN A 97 -24.31 -6.76 -18.04
N PRO A 98 -25.17 -6.42 -19.03
CA PRO A 98 -25.67 -5.04 -19.17
C PRO A 98 -26.47 -4.51 -17.96
N SER A 99 -27.05 -5.40 -17.17
CA SER A 99 -27.87 -5.03 -15.99
C SER A 99 -27.03 -4.76 -14.73
N ILE A 100 -25.77 -5.18 -14.68
CA ILE A 100 -24.94 -5.00 -13.49
C ILE A 100 -24.76 -3.51 -13.17
N ARG A 101 -24.92 -3.16 -11.89
CA ARG A 101 -24.56 -1.83 -11.39
C ARG A 101 -23.09 -1.80 -11.03
N ILE A 102 -22.39 -0.72 -11.30
CA ILE A 102 -20.94 -0.62 -11.10
C ILE A 102 -20.61 0.64 -10.31
N ALA A 103 -19.90 0.45 -9.19
CA ALA A 103 -19.30 1.52 -8.43
C ALA A 103 -17.77 1.35 -8.34
N PHE A 104 -17.04 2.45 -8.46
CA PHE A 104 -15.61 2.48 -8.13
C PHE A 104 -15.39 3.13 -6.76
N VAL A 105 -14.39 2.61 -6.06
CA VAL A 105 -13.89 3.10 -4.77
C VAL A 105 -12.38 3.25 -4.80
N GLY A 106 -11.79 4.05 -3.93
CA GLY A 106 -10.35 4.21 -3.84
C GLY A 106 -9.86 5.64 -4.11
N PRO A 107 -8.55 5.88 -4.03
CA PRO A 107 -7.98 7.23 -4.10
C PRO A 107 -8.32 8.03 -5.36
N PRO A 108 -8.20 7.49 -6.59
CA PRO A 108 -8.44 8.27 -7.81
C PRO A 108 -9.84 8.85 -7.91
N VAL A 109 -10.85 8.08 -7.53
CA VAL A 109 -12.25 8.52 -7.59
C VAL A 109 -12.60 9.48 -6.45
N THR A 110 -11.86 9.43 -5.34
CA THR A 110 -11.98 10.41 -4.25
C THR A 110 -11.44 11.77 -4.67
N THR A 111 -10.28 11.80 -5.33
CA THR A 111 -9.56 13.03 -5.66
C THR A 111 -10.06 13.72 -6.93
N SER A 112 -10.64 12.95 -7.84
CA SER A 112 -11.08 13.44 -9.15
C SER A 112 -12.42 12.81 -9.57
N PRO A 113 -13.52 13.06 -8.82
CA PRO A 113 -14.81 12.41 -9.05
C PRO A 113 -15.42 12.75 -10.42
N ASP A 114 -15.32 14.01 -10.86
CA ASP A 114 -15.81 14.44 -12.18
C ASP A 114 -15.06 13.73 -13.30
N ARG A 115 -13.74 13.71 -13.22
CA ARG A 115 -12.90 13.01 -14.18
C ARG A 115 -13.29 11.53 -14.25
N ALA A 116 -13.40 10.87 -13.10
CA ALA A 116 -13.72 9.46 -13.01
C ALA A 116 -15.06 9.11 -13.69
N LEU A 117 -16.09 9.89 -13.42
CA LEU A 117 -17.40 9.69 -14.01
C LEU A 117 -17.43 10.03 -15.52
N ASN A 118 -16.68 11.05 -15.95
CA ASN A 118 -16.65 11.45 -17.37
C ASN A 118 -15.82 10.47 -18.22
N GLU A 119 -14.70 9.98 -17.72
CA GLU A 119 -13.83 9.05 -18.44
C GLU A 119 -14.39 7.61 -18.46
N CYS A 120 -15.16 7.20 -17.44
CA CYS A 120 -15.73 5.86 -17.32
C CYS A 120 -17.27 5.89 -17.32
N PRO A 121 -17.93 5.96 -18.48
CA PRO A 121 -19.38 6.13 -18.59
C PRO A 121 -20.20 4.95 -18.07
N VAL A 122 -19.61 3.78 -17.89
CA VAL A 122 -20.29 2.58 -17.36
C VAL A 122 -20.47 2.60 -15.83
N LEU A 123 -19.84 3.54 -15.14
CA LEU A 123 -20.03 3.69 -13.70
C LEU A 123 -21.43 4.25 -13.41
N ASP A 124 -22.13 3.64 -12.51
CA ASP A 124 -23.39 4.18 -11.96
C ASP A 124 -23.09 5.29 -10.95
N PHE A 125 -22.06 5.09 -10.11
CA PHE A 125 -21.57 6.07 -9.14
C PHE A 125 -20.14 5.75 -8.70
N ILE A 126 -19.56 6.67 -7.93
CA ILE A 126 -18.30 6.44 -7.21
C ILE A 126 -18.48 6.77 -5.73
N CYS A 127 -17.69 6.12 -4.85
CA CYS A 127 -17.64 6.49 -3.45
C CYS A 127 -16.37 7.28 -3.15
N ARG A 128 -16.51 8.40 -2.44
CA ARG A 128 -15.41 9.20 -1.96
C ARG A 128 -15.04 8.82 -0.53
N ARG A 129 -13.74 8.75 -0.23
CA ARG A 129 -13.20 8.42 1.11
C ARG A 129 -13.64 7.04 1.61
N GLU A 130 -14.03 6.92 2.88
CA GLU A 130 -14.55 5.68 3.46
C GLU A 130 -15.89 5.31 2.83
N PHE A 131 -15.97 4.14 2.26
CA PHE A 131 -17.07 3.71 1.39
C PHE A 131 -17.94 2.59 1.99
N ASP A 132 -17.57 2.08 3.16
CA ASP A 132 -18.21 0.90 3.76
C ASP A 132 -19.74 0.99 3.73
N TYR A 133 -20.31 2.01 4.37
CA TYR A 133 -21.75 2.18 4.45
C TYR A 133 -22.39 2.71 3.17
N SER A 134 -21.67 3.48 2.33
CA SER A 134 -22.22 3.94 1.05
C SER A 134 -22.52 2.77 0.11
N VAL A 135 -21.62 1.79 0.07
CA VAL A 135 -21.80 0.53 -0.67
C VAL A 135 -22.98 -0.27 -0.11
N VAL A 136 -23.06 -0.39 1.21
CA VAL A 136 -24.12 -1.15 1.89
C VAL A 136 -25.49 -0.52 1.69
N GLU A 137 -25.59 0.81 1.81
CA GLU A 137 -26.84 1.55 1.60
C GLU A 137 -27.36 1.37 0.16
N PHE A 138 -26.48 1.46 -0.84
CA PHE A 138 -26.87 1.24 -2.22
C PHE A 138 -27.34 -0.20 -2.47
N ALA A 139 -26.56 -1.18 -1.99
CA ALA A 139 -26.93 -2.60 -2.14
C ALA A 139 -28.29 -2.93 -1.51
N ASN A 140 -28.68 -2.22 -0.45
CA ASN A 140 -29.97 -2.35 0.23
C ASN A 140 -31.09 -1.52 -0.45
N GLY A 141 -30.84 -0.89 -1.59
CA GLY A 141 -31.85 -0.20 -2.40
C GLY A 141 -32.09 1.25 -2.02
N LYS A 142 -31.19 1.88 -1.24
CA LYS A 142 -31.30 3.31 -0.95
C LYS A 142 -31.07 4.13 -2.23
N PRO A 143 -31.89 5.16 -2.53
CA PRO A 143 -31.72 6.00 -3.70
C PRO A 143 -30.38 6.75 -3.70
N LEU A 144 -29.76 6.92 -4.88
CA LEU A 144 -28.44 7.57 -5.00
C LEU A 144 -28.40 8.97 -4.37
N ASN A 145 -29.44 9.77 -4.54
CA ASN A 145 -29.52 11.12 -3.98
C ASN A 145 -29.58 11.18 -2.44
N GLU A 146 -29.77 10.06 -1.76
CA GLU A 146 -29.83 9.96 -0.30
C GLU A 146 -28.56 9.35 0.31
N ILE A 147 -27.64 8.83 -0.51
CA ILE A 147 -26.42 8.16 -0.05
C ILE A 147 -25.31 9.20 0.12
N LEU A 148 -24.80 9.35 1.35
CA LEU A 148 -23.69 10.24 1.63
C LEU A 148 -22.37 9.70 1.04
N GLY A 149 -21.47 10.64 0.67
CA GLY A 149 -20.12 10.33 0.23
C GLY A 149 -20.01 9.76 -1.18
N ILE A 150 -21.06 9.86 -2.00
CA ILE A 150 -21.01 9.42 -3.40
C ILE A 150 -21.06 10.58 -4.38
N SER A 151 -20.62 10.31 -5.61
CA SER A 151 -20.88 11.14 -6.78
C SER A 151 -21.40 10.26 -7.92
N TYR A 152 -22.35 10.78 -8.69
CA TYR A 152 -23.02 10.04 -9.77
C TYR A 152 -23.46 11.00 -10.87
N ARG A 153 -23.97 10.47 -11.99
CA ARG A 153 -24.56 11.28 -13.06
C ARG A 153 -26.07 11.34 -12.92
N GLN A 154 -26.61 12.55 -13.03
CA GLN A 154 -28.03 12.82 -13.14
C GLN A 154 -28.28 13.83 -14.29
N ASP A 155 -29.12 13.49 -15.22
CA ASP A 155 -29.46 14.32 -16.38
C ASP A 155 -28.22 14.79 -17.16
N GLY A 156 -27.22 13.92 -17.29
CA GLY A 156 -25.97 14.19 -18.00
C GLY A 156 -24.93 15.03 -17.23
N GLN A 157 -25.24 15.44 -16.00
CA GLN A 157 -24.34 16.21 -15.14
C GLN A 157 -23.84 15.36 -13.96
N VAL A 158 -22.64 15.66 -13.49
CA VAL A 158 -22.10 15.05 -12.27
C VAL A 158 -22.71 15.74 -11.04
N VAL A 159 -23.25 14.95 -10.15
CA VAL A 159 -23.83 15.39 -8.86
C VAL A 159 -22.98 14.81 -7.72
N HIS A 160 -22.67 15.66 -6.75
CA HIS A 160 -21.94 15.27 -5.53
C HIS A 160 -22.88 15.38 -4.33
N ASN A 161 -23.16 14.25 -3.69
CA ASN A 161 -23.84 14.28 -2.41
C ASN A 161 -22.90 14.81 -1.30
N PRO A 162 -23.41 15.28 -0.17
CA PRO A 162 -22.59 15.66 0.98
C PRO A 162 -21.61 14.53 1.38
N ASP A 163 -20.44 14.91 1.87
CA ASP A 163 -19.45 13.93 2.33
C ASP A 163 -20.01 13.09 3.48
N ARG A 164 -19.64 11.83 3.49
CA ARG A 164 -19.99 10.94 4.59
C ARG A 164 -19.03 11.20 5.77
N PRO A 165 -19.55 11.31 7.01
CA PRO A 165 -18.72 11.27 8.20
C PRO A 165 -17.90 9.97 8.26
N GLN A 166 -16.69 10.05 8.79
CA GLN A 166 -15.86 8.87 9.01
C GLN A 166 -16.52 7.91 10.00
N VAL A 167 -16.29 6.61 9.83
CA VAL A 167 -16.80 5.59 10.76
C VAL A 167 -16.14 5.79 12.12
N GLU A 168 -16.91 6.16 13.13
CA GLU A 168 -16.42 6.42 14.49
C GLU A 168 -16.29 5.12 15.31
N ASP A 169 -17.32 4.30 15.29
CA ASP A 169 -17.35 3.01 15.99
C ASP A 169 -16.78 1.90 15.09
N LEU A 170 -15.50 1.60 15.27
CA LEU A 170 -14.83 0.56 14.51
C LEU A 170 -15.12 -0.86 15.04
N ASP A 171 -15.62 -1.00 16.28
CA ASP A 171 -16.01 -2.30 16.83
C ASP A 171 -17.31 -2.81 16.20
N ALA A 172 -18.15 -1.90 15.67
CA ALA A 172 -19.34 -2.27 14.89
C ALA A 172 -19.01 -2.84 13.49
N MET A 173 -17.77 -2.72 13.05
CA MET A 173 -17.35 -3.25 11.75
C MET A 173 -17.12 -4.76 11.81
N PRO A 174 -17.42 -5.50 10.74
CA PRO A 174 -17.19 -6.94 10.71
C PRO A 174 -15.69 -7.26 10.78
N TRP A 175 -15.35 -8.39 11.38
CA TRP A 175 -13.97 -8.87 11.38
C TRP A 175 -13.52 -9.27 9.98
N ALA A 176 -12.43 -8.68 9.52
CA ALA A 176 -11.84 -8.97 8.21
C ALA A 176 -11.52 -10.48 8.06
N THR A 177 -11.06 -11.11 9.13
CA THR A 177 -10.69 -12.51 9.16
C THR A 177 -11.85 -13.47 8.87
N LYS A 178 -13.08 -13.10 9.20
CA LYS A 178 -14.27 -13.89 8.85
C LYS A 178 -14.54 -13.87 7.34
N VAL A 179 -14.33 -12.71 6.71
CA VAL A 179 -14.46 -12.59 5.25
C VAL A 179 -13.34 -13.35 4.55
N TYR A 180 -12.11 -13.29 5.05
CA TYR A 180 -11.01 -14.12 4.52
C TYR A 180 -11.33 -15.60 4.57
N LYS A 181 -11.89 -16.09 5.69
CA LYS A 181 -12.24 -17.51 5.82
C LYS A 181 -13.32 -17.95 4.82
N ARG A 182 -14.20 -17.03 4.45
CA ARG A 182 -15.29 -17.30 3.50
C ARG A 182 -14.80 -17.28 2.05
N ASP A 183 -13.94 -16.32 1.71
CA ASP A 183 -13.72 -15.92 0.31
C ASP A 183 -12.29 -16.11 -0.19
N LEU A 184 -11.26 -16.18 0.69
CA LEU A 184 -9.86 -16.11 0.29
C LEU A 184 -9.05 -17.34 0.75
N ASP A 185 -8.04 -17.70 -0.03
CA ASP A 185 -6.99 -18.64 0.37
C ASP A 185 -5.81 -17.86 0.96
N VAL A 186 -5.67 -17.87 2.28
CA VAL A 186 -4.63 -17.13 3.01
C VAL A 186 -3.20 -17.57 2.67
N THR A 187 -3.03 -18.77 2.09
CA THR A 187 -1.71 -19.28 1.68
C THR A 187 -1.19 -18.63 0.39
N LYS A 188 -2.02 -17.86 -0.31
CA LYS A 188 -1.64 -17.13 -1.53
C LYS A 188 -1.01 -15.77 -1.25
N TYR A 189 -1.13 -15.28 -0.01
CA TYR A 189 -0.58 -13.97 0.36
C TYR A 189 0.84 -14.11 0.86
N ASN A 190 1.74 -13.38 0.22
CA ASN A 190 3.16 -13.38 0.56
C ASN A 190 3.71 -11.96 0.60
N VAL A 191 4.42 -11.62 1.68
CA VAL A 191 5.24 -10.42 1.80
C VAL A 191 6.60 -10.85 2.34
N PRO A 192 7.71 -10.54 1.68
CA PRO A 192 9.02 -11.17 1.95
C PRO A 192 9.56 -11.02 3.37
N PHE A 193 9.21 -9.94 4.07
CA PHE A 193 9.66 -9.69 5.44
C PHE A 193 8.70 -10.23 6.52
N LEU A 194 7.51 -10.72 6.13
CA LEU A 194 6.56 -11.39 7.02
C LEU A 194 6.75 -12.91 7.00
N LEU A 195 6.36 -13.58 8.07
CA LEU A 195 6.31 -15.04 8.12
C LEU A 195 5.10 -15.53 7.30
N HIS A 196 5.33 -16.53 6.48
CA HIS A 196 4.28 -17.05 5.59
C HIS A 196 3.73 -18.39 6.09
N PRO A 197 2.41 -18.60 6.05
CA PRO A 197 1.32 -17.67 5.75
C PRO A 197 1.11 -16.61 6.83
N PHE A 198 0.64 -15.42 6.44
CA PHE A 198 0.25 -14.37 7.36
C PHE A 198 -1.19 -13.89 7.10
N ILE A 199 -1.76 -13.18 8.06
CA ILE A 199 -3.03 -12.46 7.91
C ILE A 199 -2.82 -11.00 8.26
N ALA A 200 -3.29 -10.07 7.39
CA ALA A 200 -3.34 -8.65 7.68
C ALA A 200 -4.73 -8.21 8.16
N LEU A 201 -4.76 -7.25 9.08
CA LEU A 201 -5.99 -6.64 9.60
C LEU A 201 -5.72 -5.20 10.05
N TYR A 202 -6.80 -4.42 10.22
CA TYR A 202 -6.73 -3.09 10.82
C TYR A 202 -7.24 -3.12 12.26
N SER A 203 -6.45 -2.52 13.17
CA SER A 203 -6.87 -2.23 14.53
C SER A 203 -7.24 -0.75 14.71
N THR A 204 -6.88 0.09 13.74
CA THR A 204 -7.14 1.53 13.73
C THR A 204 -7.41 2.00 12.31
N ARG A 205 -8.01 3.19 12.17
CA ARG A 205 -8.11 3.93 10.90
C ARG A 205 -7.70 5.38 11.11
N GLY A 206 -7.04 5.95 10.11
CA GLY A 206 -6.58 7.32 10.11
C GLY A 206 -5.21 7.51 10.77
N CYS A 207 -4.51 8.56 10.36
CA CYS A 207 -3.21 8.92 10.90
C CYS A 207 -3.14 10.43 11.16
N PRO A 208 -2.84 10.87 12.40
CA PRO A 208 -2.78 12.30 12.73
C PRO A 208 -1.54 12.99 12.17
N ALA A 209 -0.57 12.24 11.62
CA ALA A 209 0.60 12.82 11.00
C ALA A 209 0.24 13.53 9.68
N GLN A 210 0.91 14.65 9.43
CA GLN A 210 0.66 15.53 8.28
C GLN A 210 1.71 15.33 7.18
N CYS A 211 2.17 14.09 6.96
CA CYS A 211 3.17 13.82 5.94
C CYS A 211 2.65 14.20 4.55
N THR A 212 3.35 15.11 3.85
CA THR A 212 2.87 15.74 2.61
C THR A 212 2.67 14.75 1.46
N PHE A 213 3.42 13.64 1.46
CA PHE A 213 3.40 12.63 0.41
C PHE A 213 2.41 11.48 0.67
N CYS A 214 1.87 11.37 1.90
CA CYS A 214 1.10 10.19 2.31
C CYS A 214 -0.31 10.22 1.72
N LEU A 215 -0.62 9.25 0.85
CA LEU A 215 -1.87 9.19 0.11
C LEU A 215 -3.09 8.88 1.01
N TRP A 216 -2.96 7.88 1.90
CA TRP A 216 -4.10 7.32 2.61
C TRP A 216 -4.86 8.30 3.50
N PRO A 217 -4.21 9.03 4.42
CA PRO A 217 -4.94 9.99 5.26
C PRO A 217 -5.54 11.13 4.44
N GLN A 218 -4.89 11.55 3.36
CA GLN A 218 -5.35 12.67 2.55
C GLN A 218 -6.52 12.29 1.61
N THR A 219 -6.66 11.02 1.26
CA THR A 219 -7.66 10.57 0.29
C THR A 219 -8.71 9.61 0.84
N LEU A 220 -8.37 8.75 1.80
CA LEU A 220 -9.25 7.68 2.24
C LEU A 220 -9.54 7.73 3.74
N SER A 221 -8.54 7.42 4.60
CA SER A 221 -8.73 7.18 6.03
C SER A 221 -8.86 8.45 6.89
N GLY A 222 -8.40 9.61 6.38
CA GLY A 222 -8.40 10.88 7.10
C GLY A 222 -7.36 10.99 8.20
N HIS A 223 -7.30 12.17 8.84
CA HIS A 223 -6.34 12.47 9.90
C HIS A 223 -6.87 12.22 11.32
N ALA A 224 -8.17 12.00 11.47
CA ALA A 224 -8.75 11.60 12.75
C ALA A 224 -8.41 10.13 13.04
N TRP A 225 -7.59 9.92 14.06
CA TRP A 225 -7.22 8.57 14.46
C TRP A 225 -8.34 7.93 15.29
N ARG A 226 -8.85 6.81 14.82
CA ARG A 226 -9.93 6.02 15.43
C ARG A 226 -9.45 4.60 15.65
N LYS A 227 -9.92 3.97 16.70
CA LYS A 227 -9.44 2.66 17.14
C LYS A 227 -10.58 1.69 17.41
N ARG A 228 -10.33 0.43 17.17
CA ARG A 228 -11.08 -0.68 17.75
C ARG A 228 -10.67 -0.86 19.21
N SER A 229 -11.57 -1.35 20.02
CA SER A 229 -11.24 -1.73 21.40
C SER A 229 -10.18 -2.84 21.43
N SER A 230 -9.39 -2.87 22.51
CA SER A 230 -8.38 -3.92 22.67
C SER A 230 -9.02 -5.30 22.82
N ASP A 231 -10.24 -5.38 23.37
CA ASP A 231 -10.99 -6.62 23.52
C ASP A 231 -11.50 -7.14 22.18
N ASP A 232 -12.03 -6.28 21.31
CA ASP A 232 -12.50 -6.67 19.98
C ASP A 232 -11.35 -7.18 19.10
N VAL A 233 -10.21 -6.48 19.09
CA VAL A 233 -9.02 -6.92 18.35
C VAL A 233 -8.50 -8.25 18.87
N ALA A 234 -8.41 -8.44 20.20
CA ALA A 234 -7.95 -9.68 20.78
C ALA A 234 -8.91 -10.85 20.48
N ALA A 235 -10.21 -10.59 20.49
CA ALA A 235 -11.23 -11.58 20.14
C ALA A 235 -11.13 -12.03 18.67
N GLU A 236 -10.90 -11.09 17.74
CA GLU A 236 -10.67 -11.44 16.33
C GLU A 236 -9.41 -12.28 16.16
N LEU A 237 -8.28 -11.93 16.81
CA LEU A 237 -7.06 -12.72 16.74
C LEU A 237 -7.21 -14.10 17.36
N ALA A 238 -7.92 -14.23 18.48
CA ALA A 238 -8.21 -15.51 19.10
C ALA A 238 -9.05 -16.40 18.17
N TRP A 239 -10.05 -15.82 17.52
CA TRP A 239 -10.86 -16.51 16.53
C TRP A 239 -10.01 -16.91 15.31
N ALA A 240 -9.21 -16.00 14.77
CA ALA A 240 -8.35 -16.24 13.61
C ALA A 240 -7.32 -17.34 13.88
N LYS A 241 -6.64 -17.31 15.04
CA LYS A 241 -5.71 -18.36 15.45
C LYS A 241 -6.34 -19.76 15.45
N LYS A 242 -7.62 -19.86 15.88
CA LYS A 242 -8.35 -21.13 15.89
C LYS A 242 -8.75 -21.58 14.48
N ASN A 243 -9.12 -20.65 13.60
CA ASN A 243 -9.68 -20.96 12.29
C ASN A 243 -8.66 -21.02 11.15
N PHE A 244 -7.43 -20.54 11.38
CA PHE A 244 -6.30 -20.54 10.44
C PHE A 244 -5.05 -21.10 11.15
N PRO A 245 -5.02 -22.40 11.49
CA PRO A 245 -3.91 -22.98 12.23
C PRO A 245 -2.58 -22.95 11.47
N GLU A 246 -2.60 -22.78 10.14
CA GLU A 246 -1.44 -22.64 9.26
C GLU A 246 -0.75 -21.27 9.37
N VAL A 247 -1.47 -20.23 9.84
CA VAL A 247 -0.96 -18.86 9.89
C VAL A 247 0.12 -18.71 10.96
N LYS A 248 1.24 -18.14 10.55
CA LYS A 248 2.41 -17.96 11.41
C LYS A 248 2.54 -16.55 11.98
N GLU A 249 1.91 -15.55 11.36
CA GLU A 249 2.03 -14.16 11.77
C GLU A 249 0.75 -13.38 11.46
N PHE A 250 0.36 -12.49 12.39
CA PHE A 250 -0.69 -11.50 12.17
C PHE A 250 -0.04 -10.13 11.95
N PHE A 251 -0.46 -9.43 10.92
CA PHE A 251 0.08 -8.12 10.58
C PHE A 251 -0.97 -7.03 10.77
N PHE A 252 -0.71 -6.08 11.66
CA PHE A 252 -1.52 -4.88 11.78
C PHE A 252 -1.06 -3.87 10.73
N ASP A 253 -1.83 -3.79 9.62
CA ASP A 253 -1.57 -2.91 8.49
C ASP A 253 -2.18 -1.51 8.68
N ASP A 254 -2.25 -1.07 9.91
CA ASP A 254 -2.73 0.25 10.29
C ASP A 254 -1.91 1.36 9.61
N ASP A 255 -2.51 2.53 9.37
CA ASP A 255 -1.74 3.71 8.92
C ASP A 255 -0.62 4.04 9.92
N THR A 256 -0.88 3.87 11.21
CA THR A 256 0.12 3.82 12.29
C THR A 256 -0.50 3.14 13.52
N PHE A 257 0.08 2.02 13.93
CA PHE A 257 -0.46 1.20 15.03
C PHE A 257 -0.29 1.84 16.41
N ASN A 258 0.90 2.34 16.74
CA ASN A 258 1.35 2.67 18.10
C ASN A 258 1.35 4.18 18.41
N ILE A 259 0.30 4.90 18.03
CA ILE A 259 0.18 6.35 18.26
C ILE A 259 -0.03 6.67 19.76
N GLN A 260 -0.89 5.91 20.42
CA GLN A 260 -1.20 6.10 21.84
C GLN A 260 -0.54 5.00 22.68
N LYS A 261 0.40 5.39 23.55
CA LYS A 261 1.13 4.48 24.45
C LYS A 261 0.19 3.60 25.27
N GLN A 262 -0.77 4.21 25.97
CA GLN A 262 -1.69 3.48 26.86
C GLN A 262 -2.48 2.40 26.11
N ARG A 263 -3.07 2.75 24.98
CA ARG A 263 -3.82 1.79 24.12
C ARG A 263 -2.92 0.68 23.62
N THR A 264 -1.69 0.99 23.21
CA THR A 264 -0.76 -0.01 22.71
C THR A 264 -0.39 -1.01 23.80
N VAL A 265 -0.10 -0.54 25.01
CA VAL A 265 0.21 -1.40 26.16
C VAL A 265 -1.00 -2.25 26.55
N GLU A 266 -2.19 -1.66 26.66
CA GLU A 266 -3.44 -2.38 26.94
C GLU A 266 -3.71 -3.51 25.92
N LEU A 267 -3.54 -3.24 24.62
CA LEU A 267 -3.68 -4.28 23.60
C LEU A 267 -2.60 -5.37 23.75
N CYS A 268 -1.36 -5.00 24.06
CA CYS A 268 -0.29 -5.96 24.31
C CYS A 268 -0.63 -6.92 25.49
N GLU A 269 -1.25 -6.41 26.55
CA GLU A 269 -1.70 -7.24 27.67
C GLU A 269 -2.76 -8.27 27.24
N LYS A 270 -3.66 -7.89 26.33
CA LYS A 270 -4.69 -8.79 25.77
C LYS A 270 -4.10 -9.80 24.76
N LEU A 271 -3.08 -9.42 24.00
CA LEU A 271 -2.44 -10.30 23.00
C LEU A 271 -1.47 -11.30 23.62
N LYS A 272 -0.79 -10.93 24.72
CA LYS A 272 0.22 -11.76 25.38
C LYS A 272 -0.28 -13.20 25.72
N PRO A 273 -1.47 -13.40 26.32
CA PRO A 273 -1.97 -14.75 26.60
C PRO A 273 -2.36 -15.54 25.36
N LEU A 274 -2.60 -14.88 24.23
CA LEU A 274 -2.90 -15.58 22.98
C LEU A 274 -1.69 -16.29 22.40
N GLY A 275 -0.47 -15.87 22.76
CA GLY A 275 0.78 -16.47 22.26
C GLY A 275 0.88 -16.42 20.73
N VAL A 276 0.39 -15.35 20.10
CA VAL A 276 0.49 -15.11 18.66
C VAL A 276 1.76 -14.36 18.31
N THR A 277 2.34 -14.64 17.15
CA THR A 277 3.38 -13.80 16.57
C THR A 277 2.71 -12.75 15.72
N TRP A 278 3.13 -11.49 15.89
CA TRP A 278 2.55 -10.39 15.15
C TRP A 278 3.57 -9.31 14.78
N SER A 279 3.19 -8.46 13.84
CA SER A 279 3.97 -7.32 13.36
C SER A 279 3.04 -6.12 13.09
N CYS A 280 3.59 -4.94 12.99
CA CYS A 280 2.80 -3.74 12.71
C CYS A 280 3.61 -2.63 12.04
N THR A 281 2.89 -1.63 11.51
CA THR A 281 3.47 -0.34 11.13
C THR A 281 3.82 0.45 12.40
N SER A 282 4.92 1.19 12.37
CA SER A 282 5.40 1.94 13.53
C SER A 282 6.05 3.27 13.15
N ARG A 283 5.96 4.24 14.04
CA ARG A 283 6.73 5.49 13.97
C ARG A 283 7.92 5.44 14.91
N VAL A 284 8.98 6.14 14.54
CA VAL A 284 10.21 6.25 15.37
C VAL A 284 10.01 7.02 16.68
N THR A 285 8.80 7.52 16.94
CA THR A 285 8.44 8.26 18.16
C THR A 285 8.03 7.35 19.33
N THR A 286 7.88 6.05 19.10
CA THR A 286 7.53 5.07 20.14
C THR A 286 8.65 4.95 21.17
N ASP A 287 8.31 4.97 22.45
CA ASP A 287 9.27 4.87 23.54
C ASP A 287 9.66 3.42 23.84
N ARG A 288 10.82 3.25 24.52
CA ARG A 288 11.40 1.94 24.82
C ARG A 288 10.48 1.04 25.66
N GLU A 289 9.71 1.60 26.59
CA GLU A 289 8.80 0.81 27.44
C GLU A 289 7.66 0.20 26.62
N THR A 290 7.09 1.02 25.72
CA THR A 290 6.08 0.54 24.77
C THR A 290 6.63 -0.55 23.84
N LEU A 291 7.84 -0.35 23.30
CA LEU A 291 8.52 -1.36 22.49
C LEU A 291 8.76 -2.66 23.26
N LYS A 292 9.13 -2.58 24.53
CA LYS A 292 9.30 -3.74 25.41
C LYS A 292 7.97 -4.48 25.62
N ALA A 293 6.89 -3.77 25.91
CA ALA A 293 5.55 -4.38 26.06
C ALA A 293 5.11 -5.07 24.76
N MET A 294 5.33 -4.45 23.62
CA MET A 294 5.06 -5.05 22.30
C MET A 294 5.87 -6.34 22.09
N LYS A 295 7.17 -6.32 22.39
CA LYS A 295 8.03 -7.51 22.30
C LYS A 295 7.56 -8.65 23.19
N GLU A 296 7.23 -8.36 24.44
CA GLU A 296 6.72 -9.36 25.40
C GLU A 296 5.36 -9.93 25.01
N ALA A 297 4.58 -9.19 24.22
CA ALA A 297 3.28 -9.63 23.70
C ALA A 297 3.39 -10.39 22.36
N GLY A 298 4.59 -10.68 21.87
CA GLY A 298 4.81 -11.46 20.66
C GLY A 298 5.05 -10.63 19.38
N CYS A 299 5.24 -9.32 19.49
CA CYS A 299 5.65 -8.50 18.36
C CYS A 299 7.04 -8.93 17.87
N ARG A 300 7.12 -9.28 16.59
CA ARG A 300 8.36 -9.73 15.95
C ARG A 300 9.02 -8.64 15.13
N LEU A 301 8.23 -7.91 14.36
CA LEU A 301 8.71 -6.99 13.34
C LEU A 301 7.92 -5.68 13.34
N LEU A 302 8.64 -4.60 13.14
CA LEU A 302 8.09 -3.26 12.92
C LEU A 302 8.41 -2.81 11.50
N ILE A 303 7.39 -2.33 10.76
CA ILE A 303 7.56 -1.63 9.50
C ILE A 303 7.64 -0.15 9.81
N VAL A 304 8.78 0.48 9.48
CA VAL A 304 9.10 1.84 9.92
C VAL A 304 9.46 2.71 8.74
N GLY A 305 8.63 3.69 8.47
CA GLY A 305 8.95 4.74 7.49
C GLY A 305 9.99 5.71 8.04
N PHE A 306 11.25 5.52 7.69
CA PHE A 306 12.34 6.47 7.96
C PHE A 306 12.36 7.60 6.93
N GLU A 307 12.01 7.30 5.70
CA GLU A 307 11.90 8.13 4.50
C GLU A 307 13.26 8.72 4.07
N SER A 308 13.89 9.55 4.89
CA SER A 308 15.16 10.22 4.56
C SER A 308 16.12 10.27 5.75
N GLY A 309 17.41 10.27 5.46
CA GLY A 309 18.50 10.55 6.41
C GLY A 309 18.92 12.01 6.45
N ASP A 310 18.18 12.88 5.76
CA ASP A 310 18.47 14.32 5.70
C ASP A 310 17.43 15.10 6.53
N PRO A 311 17.87 15.91 7.52
CA PRO A 311 16.96 16.66 8.37
C PRO A 311 16.05 17.66 7.62
N GLN A 312 16.58 18.28 6.54
CA GLN A 312 15.79 19.24 5.77
C GLN A 312 14.68 18.53 4.99
N ILE A 313 14.96 17.36 4.41
CA ILE A 313 13.96 16.56 3.70
C ILE A 313 12.87 16.10 4.66
N LEU A 314 13.23 15.59 5.86
CA LEU A 314 12.26 15.21 6.89
C LEU A 314 11.35 16.37 7.30
N LYS A 315 11.89 17.59 7.36
CA LYS A 315 11.12 18.81 7.63
C LYS A 315 10.19 19.17 6.47
N ASN A 316 10.68 19.12 5.24
CA ASN A 316 9.90 19.44 4.03
C ASN A 316 8.67 18.53 3.89
N ILE A 317 8.81 17.25 4.22
CA ILE A 317 7.71 16.28 4.15
C ILE A 317 6.84 16.24 5.42
N LYS A 318 7.10 17.10 6.40
CA LYS A 318 6.37 17.14 7.68
C LYS A 318 6.34 15.79 8.41
N LYS A 319 7.46 15.03 8.35
CA LYS A 319 7.52 13.68 8.94
C LYS A 319 7.31 13.69 10.47
N GLY A 320 7.65 14.79 11.14
CA GLY A 320 7.55 14.90 12.60
C GLY A 320 8.51 13.96 13.34
N ALA A 321 9.66 13.66 12.73
CA ALA A 321 10.73 12.84 13.31
C ALA A 321 12.09 13.42 12.93
N THR A 322 13.12 13.14 13.76
CA THR A 322 14.51 13.53 13.47
C THR A 322 15.39 12.31 13.25
N VAL A 323 16.54 12.53 12.61
CA VAL A 323 17.55 11.49 12.37
C VAL A 323 18.04 10.90 13.70
N GLU A 324 18.24 11.73 14.73
CA GLU A 324 18.69 11.31 16.06
C GLU A 324 17.64 10.43 16.74
N ARG A 325 16.37 10.81 16.68
CA ARG A 325 15.26 10.02 17.22
C ARG A 325 15.16 8.67 16.53
N ALA A 326 15.32 8.64 15.20
CA ALA A 326 15.31 7.40 14.43
C ALA A 326 16.47 6.47 14.82
N ARG A 327 17.68 7.02 15.07
CA ARG A 327 18.83 6.24 15.57
C ARG A 327 18.57 5.66 16.95
N ALA A 328 18.04 6.47 17.87
CA ALA A 328 17.71 6.01 19.22
C ALA A 328 16.64 4.90 19.19
N PHE A 329 15.60 5.07 18.39
CA PHE A 329 14.56 4.07 18.20
C PHE A 329 15.11 2.75 17.64
N ALA A 330 15.93 2.80 16.61
CA ALA A 330 16.54 1.60 16.01
C ALA A 330 17.44 0.88 17.03
N LYS A 331 18.20 1.63 17.83
CA LYS A 331 18.99 1.06 18.93
C LYS A 331 18.11 0.35 19.96
N ASP A 332 17.02 0.99 20.40
CA ASP A 332 16.08 0.39 21.36
C ASP A 332 15.46 -0.91 20.80
N CYS A 333 15.08 -0.94 19.52
CA CYS A 333 14.57 -2.12 18.87
C CYS A 333 15.61 -3.24 18.85
N HIS A 334 16.86 -2.95 18.47
CA HIS A 334 17.94 -3.92 18.45
C HIS A 334 18.22 -4.50 19.84
N ASP A 335 18.30 -3.64 20.87
CA ASP A 335 18.52 -4.05 22.26
C ASP A 335 17.39 -4.95 22.81
N LEU A 336 16.17 -4.76 22.33
CA LEU A 336 14.99 -5.55 22.69
C LEU A 336 14.79 -6.78 21.79
N GLY A 337 15.58 -6.94 20.73
CA GLY A 337 15.43 -8.03 19.76
C GLY A 337 14.18 -7.93 18.90
N LEU A 338 13.70 -6.69 18.63
CA LEU A 338 12.67 -6.39 17.64
C LEU A 338 13.31 -6.26 16.27
N THR A 339 12.74 -6.91 15.28
CA THR A 339 13.14 -6.80 13.88
C THR A 339 12.57 -5.51 13.28
N ILE A 340 13.33 -4.85 12.40
CA ILE A 340 12.86 -3.64 11.68
C ILE A 340 12.91 -3.89 10.17
N HIS A 341 11.81 -3.59 9.49
CA HIS A 341 11.78 -3.32 8.06
C HIS A 341 11.73 -1.81 7.86
N GLY A 342 12.76 -1.24 7.22
CA GLY A 342 12.90 0.21 7.09
C GLY A 342 12.52 0.68 5.69
N ASP A 343 11.56 1.63 5.62
CA ASP A 343 11.14 2.23 4.37
C ASP A 343 11.85 3.57 4.15
N PHE A 344 12.34 3.77 2.91
CA PHE A 344 13.02 4.98 2.45
C PHE A 344 12.42 5.42 1.12
N ILE A 345 12.40 6.74 0.89
CA ILE A 345 11.87 7.33 -0.34
C ILE A 345 12.91 8.28 -0.92
N LEU A 346 13.17 8.17 -2.23
CA LEU A 346 14.04 9.09 -2.97
C LEU A 346 13.21 9.93 -3.95
N GLY A 347 13.56 11.21 -4.11
CA GLY A 347 12.82 12.16 -4.93
C GLY A 347 11.77 12.97 -4.16
N LEU A 348 11.89 13.06 -2.85
CA LEU A 348 11.00 13.84 -1.98
C LEU A 348 11.18 15.36 -2.19
N PRO A 349 10.24 16.22 -1.73
CA PRO A 349 10.33 17.68 -1.88
C PRO A 349 11.65 18.28 -1.40
N GLY A 350 12.35 18.94 -2.31
CA GLY A 350 13.65 19.59 -2.03
C GLY A 350 14.85 18.64 -2.03
N GLU A 351 14.70 17.41 -2.50
CA GLU A 351 15.79 16.43 -2.57
C GLU A 351 16.93 16.88 -3.45
N THR A 352 18.13 16.51 -3.07
CA THR A 352 19.39 16.78 -3.79
C THR A 352 20.24 15.51 -3.88
N LYS A 353 21.27 15.54 -4.72
CA LYS A 353 22.23 14.43 -4.79
C LYS A 353 22.90 14.16 -3.45
N GLU A 354 23.16 15.21 -2.67
CA GLU A 354 23.77 15.12 -1.35
C GLU A 354 22.81 14.49 -0.32
N SER A 355 21.53 14.93 -0.27
CA SER A 355 20.54 14.38 0.65
C SER A 355 20.27 12.90 0.40
N ILE A 356 20.29 12.46 -0.86
CA ILE A 356 20.23 11.04 -1.22
C ILE A 356 21.42 10.27 -0.64
N GLN A 357 22.64 10.79 -0.78
CA GLN A 357 23.84 10.15 -0.20
C GLN A 357 23.76 10.11 1.35
N ASN A 358 23.23 11.16 1.98
CA ASN A 358 22.98 11.19 3.42
C ASN A 358 21.99 10.09 3.83
N THR A 359 20.93 9.89 3.05
CA THR A 359 19.92 8.84 3.29
C THR A 359 20.52 7.43 3.17
N ILE A 360 21.36 7.18 2.15
CA ILE A 360 22.07 5.89 2.01
C ILE A 360 23.01 5.64 3.20
N LYS A 361 23.80 6.63 3.59
CA LYS A 361 24.69 6.53 4.77
C LYS A 361 23.89 6.28 6.06
N PHE A 362 22.78 6.98 6.22
CA PHE A 362 21.89 6.85 7.37
C PHE A 362 21.31 5.45 7.47
N ALA A 363 20.74 4.90 6.40
CA ALA A 363 20.20 3.55 6.38
C ALA A 363 21.25 2.49 6.73
N LYS A 364 22.48 2.64 6.18
CA LYS A 364 23.60 1.75 6.51
C LYS A 364 23.99 1.82 7.98
N ALA A 365 23.87 2.99 8.61
CA ALA A 365 24.17 3.20 10.02
C ALA A 365 23.05 2.70 10.95
N LEU A 366 21.78 2.73 10.52
CA LEU A 366 20.67 2.12 11.24
C LEU A 366 20.79 0.59 11.30
N ASP A 367 21.34 -0.02 10.25
CA ASP A 367 21.58 -1.45 10.13
C ASP A 367 20.35 -2.33 10.43
N VAL A 368 19.19 -1.92 9.95
CA VAL A 368 17.93 -2.66 10.08
C VAL A 368 17.96 -3.98 9.27
N GLU A 369 17.05 -4.90 9.55
CA GLU A 369 17.11 -6.25 8.95
C GLU A 369 16.84 -6.25 7.45
N THR A 370 15.85 -5.50 7.02
CA THR A 370 15.47 -5.37 5.61
C THR A 370 15.10 -3.94 5.32
N ILE A 371 15.26 -3.52 4.06
CA ILE A 371 14.84 -2.20 3.59
C ILE A 371 13.96 -2.30 2.36
N GLN A 372 13.09 -1.29 2.21
CA GLN A 372 12.45 -0.95 0.96
C GLN A 372 12.87 0.47 0.57
N VAL A 373 13.18 0.67 -0.70
CA VAL A 373 13.48 1.99 -1.26
C VAL A 373 12.49 2.28 -2.37
N SER A 374 11.67 3.29 -2.18
CA SER A 374 10.65 3.71 -3.13
C SER A 374 11.06 5.01 -3.81
N ILE A 375 10.51 5.25 -5.00
CA ILE A 375 10.58 6.52 -5.68
C ILE A 375 9.39 7.37 -5.23
N ALA A 376 9.63 8.65 -4.96
CA ALA A 376 8.56 9.57 -4.61
C ALA A 376 7.59 9.77 -5.78
N HIS A 377 6.32 9.55 -5.50
CA HIS A 377 5.24 9.80 -6.45
C HIS A 377 4.32 10.88 -5.90
N ALA A 378 4.14 11.93 -6.70
CA ALA A 378 3.18 12.99 -6.39
C ALA A 378 1.77 12.53 -6.78
N TYR A 379 1.10 11.86 -5.86
CA TYR A 379 -0.26 11.39 -6.10
C TYR A 379 -1.27 12.54 -6.03
N PRO A 380 -2.19 12.68 -6.99
CA PRO A 380 -3.28 13.64 -6.90
C PRO A 380 -4.03 13.54 -5.55
N GLY A 381 -4.36 14.70 -4.98
CA GLY A 381 -4.99 14.78 -3.66
C GLY A 381 -4.02 14.80 -2.48
N THR A 382 -2.71 14.86 -2.73
CA THR A 382 -1.69 15.04 -1.70
C THR A 382 -1.06 16.44 -1.76
N GLU A 383 -0.63 16.97 -0.62
CA GLU A 383 0.10 18.25 -0.57
C GLU A 383 1.38 18.21 -1.43
N PHE A 384 2.00 17.02 -1.53
CA PHE A 384 3.15 16.82 -2.40
C PHE A 384 2.80 17.01 -3.88
N TYR A 385 1.64 16.55 -4.32
CA TYR A 385 1.17 16.76 -5.70
C TYR A 385 1.00 18.25 -6.01
N ASP A 386 0.36 18.99 -5.10
CA ASP A 386 0.14 20.41 -5.27
C ASP A 386 1.47 21.18 -5.35
N TYR A 387 2.43 20.83 -4.47
CA TYR A 387 3.80 21.37 -4.51
C TYR A 387 4.51 21.06 -5.84
N ALA A 388 4.48 19.81 -6.27
CA ALA A 388 5.17 19.38 -7.48
C ALA A 388 4.56 20.00 -8.75
N LYS A 389 3.23 20.12 -8.79
CA LYS A 389 2.49 20.77 -9.88
C LYS A 389 2.77 22.27 -9.95
N ALA A 390 2.69 22.97 -8.82
CA ALA A 390 2.97 24.40 -8.75
C ALA A 390 4.42 24.74 -9.13
N GLY A 391 5.37 23.86 -8.79
CA GLY A 391 6.78 24.01 -9.15
C GLY A 391 7.14 23.59 -10.58
N GLY A 392 6.20 23.00 -11.33
CA GLY A 392 6.47 22.44 -12.65
C GLY A 392 7.43 21.24 -12.63
N PHE A 393 7.48 20.50 -11.53
CA PHE A 393 8.41 19.39 -11.34
C PHE A 393 7.89 18.05 -11.89
N ILE A 394 6.61 17.95 -12.25
CA ILE A 394 6.03 16.75 -12.84
C ILE A 394 6.42 16.68 -14.31
N THR A 395 7.26 15.74 -14.68
CA THR A 395 7.78 15.58 -16.06
C THR A 395 6.96 14.57 -16.87
N ASN A 396 6.22 13.70 -16.22
CA ASN A 396 5.37 12.69 -16.83
C ASN A 396 4.17 12.41 -15.93
N GLU A 397 2.99 12.25 -16.51
CA GLU A 397 1.81 11.83 -15.75
C GLU A 397 1.82 10.32 -15.42
N LYS A 398 2.56 9.53 -16.20
CA LYS A 398 2.70 8.08 -15.96
C LYS A 398 3.70 7.82 -14.84
N MET A 399 3.27 7.00 -13.88
CA MET A 399 4.06 6.58 -12.72
C MET A 399 4.68 5.19 -12.90
N GLU A 400 4.35 4.52 -14.00
CA GLU A 400 4.80 3.17 -14.35
C GLU A 400 5.12 3.06 -15.86
N ASP A 401 5.86 2.04 -16.26
CA ASP A 401 6.44 1.85 -17.62
C ASP A 401 5.57 1.00 -18.57
N GLY A 402 4.29 0.79 -18.25
CA GLY A 402 3.40 -0.12 -19.00
C GLY A 402 3.57 -1.59 -18.61
N GLY A 403 4.63 -1.94 -17.90
CA GLY A 403 4.86 -3.27 -17.33
C GLY A 403 4.72 -3.31 -15.81
N GLY A 404 4.23 -2.22 -15.22
CA GLY A 404 4.02 -2.07 -13.80
C GLY A 404 5.28 -1.73 -12.98
N HIS A 405 6.41 -1.41 -13.60
CA HIS A 405 7.59 -0.95 -12.85
C HIS A 405 7.51 0.54 -12.55
N GLN A 406 7.93 0.91 -11.34
CA GLN A 406 7.98 2.31 -10.93
C GLN A 406 8.89 3.15 -11.84
N MET A 407 8.39 4.32 -12.23
CA MET A 407 9.15 5.34 -12.96
C MET A 407 9.25 6.61 -12.12
N ALA A 408 10.44 7.22 -12.09
CA ALA A 408 10.54 8.58 -11.55
C ALA A 408 9.84 9.55 -12.51
N HIS A 409 8.92 10.33 -11.97
CA HIS A 409 8.14 11.31 -12.73
C HIS A 409 8.27 12.73 -12.18
N ILE A 410 9.07 12.89 -11.14
CA ILE A 410 9.39 14.19 -10.53
C ILE A 410 10.84 14.52 -10.82
N GLU A 411 11.09 15.72 -11.32
CA GLU A 411 12.44 16.23 -11.59
C GLU A 411 12.64 17.59 -10.95
N TYR A 412 13.67 17.71 -10.12
CA TYR A 412 14.06 18.98 -9.51
C TYR A 412 15.30 19.56 -10.24
N PRO A 413 15.52 20.88 -10.15
CA PRO A 413 16.75 21.48 -10.64
C PRO A 413 17.99 20.77 -10.05
N GLY A 414 18.83 20.22 -10.94
CA GLY A 414 20.05 19.48 -10.56
C GLY A 414 19.83 18.03 -10.09
N LEU A 415 18.60 17.52 -10.07
CA LEU A 415 18.27 16.14 -9.71
C LEU A 415 17.41 15.49 -10.81
N PRO A 416 18.00 15.02 -11.90
CA PRO A 416 17.26 14.38 -12.98
C PRO A 416 16.69 13.03 -12.57
N THR A 417 15.57 12.63 -13.18
CA THR A 417 14.86 11.37 -12.90
C THR A 417 15.75 10.15 -13.05
N ASP A 418 16.62 10.11 -14.08
CA ASP A 418 17.57 9.01 -14.31
C ASP A 418 18.54 8.82 -13.14
N TYR A 419 18.98 9.92 -12.52
CA TYR A 419 19.84 9.84 -11.35
C TYR A 419 19.11 9.25 -10.14
N VAL A 420 17.85 9.64 -9.90
CA VAL A 420 17.04 9.07 -8.82
C VAL A 420 16.88 7.57 -9.02
N MET A 421 16.56 7.14 -10.24
CA MET A 421 16.44 5.72 -10.59
C MET A 421 17.74 4.95 -10.35
N GLU A 422 18.88 5.51 -10.78
CA GLU A 422 20.20 4.91 -10.54
C GLU A 422 20.48 4.78 -9.02
N MET A 423 20.13 5.80 -8.24
CA MET A 423 20.37 5.80 -6.80
C MET A 423 19.51 4.80 -6.03
N VAL A 424 18.28 4.50 -6.47
CA VAL A 424 17.50 3.41 -5.90
C VAL A 424 18.25 2.07 -6.01
N HIS A 425 18.80 1.78 -7.19
CA HIS A 425 19.57 0.54 -7.40
C HIS A 425 20.84 0.51 -6.57
N ARG A 426 21.58 1.63 -6.58
CA ARG A 426 22.80 1.78 -5.80
C ARG A 426 22.53 1.64 -4.30
N PHE A 427 21.38 2.13 -3.79
CA PHE A 427 20.98 2.02 -2.41
C PHE A 427 20.87 0.54 -2.00
N TYR A 428 20.13 -0.27 -2.78
CA TYR A 428 20.03 -1.70 -2.54
C TYR A 428 21.39 -2.40 -2.59
N ASP A 429 22.21 -2.10 -3.59
CA ASP A 429 23.56 -2.67 -3.72
C ASP A 429 24.44 -2.31 -2.52
N GLU A 430 24.52 -1.03 -2.16
CA GLU A 430 25.31 -0.58 -1.02
C GLU A 430 24.79 -1.10 0.32
N TYR A 431 23.49 -1.38 0.42
CA TYR A 431 22.89 -1.90 1.65
C TYR A 431 23.11 -3.39 1.83
N TYR A 432 22.73 -4.21 0.85
CA TYR A 432 22.70 -5.68 1.01
C TYR A 432 24.05 -6.36 0.76
N PHE A 433 24.94 -5.77 -0.04
CA PHE A 433 26.27 -6.35 -0.27
C PHE A 433 27.32 -5.97 0.80
N ARG A 434 26.90 -5.37 1.92
CA ARG A 434 27.78 -5.23 3.09
C ARG A 434 28.01 -6.61 3.73
N PRO A 435 29.25 -6.94 4.18
CA PRO A 435 29.53 -8.24 4.80
C PRO A 435 28.57 -8.61 5.93
N LYS A 436 28.23 -7.64 6.81
CA LYS A 436 27.29 -7.83 7.92
C LYS A 436 25.87 -8.14 7.44
N ALA A 437 25.38 -7.45 6.42
CA ALA A 437 24.03 -7.68 5.87
C ALA A 437 23.96 -9.04 5.15
N ALA A 438 24.97 -9.37 4.35
CA ALA A 438 25.05 -10.66 3.66
C ALA A 438 25.10 -11.83 4.66
N ALA A 439 25.93 -11.73 5.71
CA ALA A 439 26.00 -12.74 6.78
C ALA A 439 24.65 -12.92 7.49
N ARG A 440 23.90 -11.83 7.74
CA ARG A 440 22.57 -11.88 8.36
C ARG A 440 21.55 -12.60 7.49
N VAL A 441 21.54 -12.34 6.17
CA VAL A 441 20.64 -13.01 5.23
C VAL A 441 20.94 -14.52 5.20
N ILE A 442 22.21 -14.90 5.10
CA ILE A 442 22.63 -16.30 5.11
C ILE A 442 22.26 -16.99 6.42
N TRP A 443 22.52 -16.33 7.55
CA TRP A 443 22.19 -16.87 8.88
C TRP A 443 20.67 -17.10 9.03
N LYS A 444 19.84 -16.14 8.63
CA LYS A 444 18.38 -16.31 8.67
C LYS A 444 17.89 -17.45 7.77
N ALA A 445 18.51 -17.65 6.61
CA ALA A 445 18.23 -18.77 5.72
C ALA A 445 18.43 -20.12 6.43
N ILE A 446 19.51 -20.22 7.17
CA ILE A 446 19.88 -21.47 7.88
C ILE A 446 18.94 -21.69 9.08
N VAL A 447 18.75 -20.67 9.92
CA VAL A 447 17.98 -20.78 11.17
C VAL A 447 16.50 -21.03 10.94
N ASN A 448 15.90 -20.35 9.98
CA ASN A 448 14.47 -20.48 9.70
C ASN A 448 14.10 -21.71 8.85
N ARG A 449 15.11 -22.50 8.40
CA ARG A 449 14.93 -23.63 7.49
C ARG A 449 14.09 -23.32 6.23
N ASP A 450 14.11 -22.06 5.80
CA ASP A 450 13.30 -21.55 4.67
C ASP A 450 14.19 -21.32 3.43
N VAL A 451 15.19 -22.18 3.30
CA VAL A 451 16.20 -22.12 2.21
C VAL A 451 15.56 -22.12 0.82
N PRO A 452 14.51 -22.92 0.51
CA PRO A 452 13.90 -22.92 -0.81
C PRO A 452 13.28 -21.56 -1.17
N ARG A 453 12.56 -20.94 -0.25
CA ARG A 453 11.93 -19.62 -0.44
C ARG A 453 13.00 -18.54 -0.65
N LEU A 454 13.99 -18.49 0.23
CA LEU A 454 15.09 -17.52 0.12
C LEU A 454 15.91 -17.70 -1.16
N TYR A 455 16.06 -18.93 -1.66
CA TYR A 455 16.69 -19.17 -2.96
C TYR A 455 15.88 -18.58 -4.11
N VAL A 456 14.54 -18.74 -4.10
CA VAL A 456 13.66 -18.18 -5.13
C VAL A 456 13.70 -16.64 -5.07
N GLU A 457 13.61 -16.05 -3.87
CA GLU A 457 13.68 -14.61 -3.66
C GLU A 457 15.04 -14.03 -4.10
N ALA A 458 16.15 -14.67 -3.71
CA ALA A 458 17.49 -14.29 -4.12
C ALA A 458 17.68 -14.38 -5.65
N LYS A 459 17.17 -15.45 -6.27
CA LYS A 459 17.22 -15.62 -7.73
C LYS A 459 16.43 -14.52 -8.44
N SER A 460 15.23 -14.18 -7.96
CA SER A 460 14.40 -13.11 -8.50
C SER A 460 15.08 -11.75 -8.35
N PHE A 461 15.63 -11.46 -7.18
CA PHE A 461 16.41 -10.25 -6.93
C PHE A 461 17.61 -10.12 -7.88
N MET A 462 18.41 -11.20 -8.03
CA MET A 462 19.57 -11.20 -8.92
C MET A 462 19.19 -11.04 -10.40
N LYS A 463 18.09 -11.66 -10.82
CA LYS A 463 17.57 -11.52 -12.19
C LYS A 463 17.20 -10.06 -12.48
N LEU A 464 16.46 -9.44 -11.57
CA LEU A 464 16.04 -8.05 -11.71
C LEU A 464 17.24 -7.09 -11.66
N ARG A 465 18.19 -7.33 -10.75
CA ARG A 465 19.45 -6.57 -10.70
C ARG A 465 20.20 -6.62 -12.02
N ALA A 466 20.27 -7.79 -12.66
CA ALA A 466 20.92 -7.95 -13.96
C ALA A 466 20.18 -7.16 -15.07
N GLN A 467 18.85 -7.18 -15.08
CA GLN A 467 18.03 -6.40 -16.01
C GLN A 467 18.23 -4.89 -15.82
N ARG A 468 18.23 -4.41 -14.59
CA ARG A 468 18.46 -3.00 -14.23
C ARG A 468 19.84 -2.52 -14.62
N ASN A 469 20.88 -3.30 -14.33
CA ASN A 469 22.25 -2.97 -14.75
C ASN A 469 22.38 -2.86 -16.28
N LYS A 470 21.62 -3.67 -17.02
CA LYS A 470 21.56 -3.57 -18.48
C LYS A 470 20.86 -2.28 -18.93
N ALA A 471 19.73 -1.92 -18.29
CA ALA A 471 18.99 -0.70 -18.59
C ALA A 471 19.82 0.56 -18.31
N VAL A 472 20.52 0.64 -17.16
CA VAL A 472 21.42 1.75 -16.82
C VAL A 472 22.56 1.88 -17.83
N LYS A 473 23.17 0.76 -18.27
CA LYS A 473 24.21 0.79 -19.31
C LYS A 473 23.71 1.33 -20.64
N VAL A 474 22.47 0.95 -21.04
CA VAL A 474 21.84 1.45 -22.28
C VAL A 474 21.56 2.95 -22.19
N ALA A 475 21.01 3.42 -21.06
CA ALA A 475 20.74 4.85 -20.83
C ALA A 475 22.04 5.68 -20.88
N ARG A 476 23.09 5.26 -20.18
CA ARG A 476 24.42 5.91 -20.24
C ARG A 476 25.02 5.90 -21.64
N GLY A 477 24.85 4.83 -22.42
CA GLY A 477 25.31 4.74 -23.79
C GLY A 477 24.56 5.68 -24.75
N ARG A 478 23.29 6.00 -24.47
CA ARG A 478 22.51 7.00 -25.22
C ARG A 478 22.93 8.43 -24.91
N GLN A 479 23.28 8.77 -23.68
CA GLN A 479 23.78 10.08 -23.26
C GLN A 479 25.22 10.36 -23.79
N ALA A 480 26.00 9.33 -24.04
CA ALA A 480 27.36 9.46 -24.58
C ALA A 480 27.40 9.70 -26.08
N LYS A 481 26.30 9.63 -26.83
CA LYS A 481 26.25 10.00 -28.24
C LYS A 481 25.93 11.50 -28.36
N PRO A 482 26.83 12.33 -28.92
CA PRO A 482 26.48 13.73 -29.20
C PRO A 482 25.28 13.78 -30.15
N PRO A 483 24.41 14.81 -30.03
CA PRO A 483 23.33 15.00 -30.98
C PRO A 483 23.90 15.09 -32.40
N ALA A 484 23.26 14.37 -33.32
CA ALA A 484 23.64 14.46 -34.74
C ALA A 484 23.58 15.93 -35.17
N PRO A 485 24.55 16.43 -35.93
CA PRO A 485 24.54 17.82 -36.37
C PRO A 485 23.26 18.04 -37.18
N VAL A 486 22.48 19.03 -36.76
CA VAL A 486 21.32 19.52 -37.54
C VAL A 486 21.87 19.98 -38.88
N GLY A 487 21.59 19.21 -39.91
CA GLY A 487 22.01 19.54 -41.28
C GLY A 487 21.48 20.91 -41.65
N ALA A 488 22.38 21.82 -41.95
CA ALA A 488 22.06 23.06 -42.66
C ALA A 488 21.54 22.65 -44.05
N GLY A 489 20.23 22.62 -44.16
CA GLY A 489 19.57 22.53 -45.47
C GLY A 489 19.64 23.88 -46.15
N ALA A 490 20.26 23.91 -47.30
CA ALA A 490 20.28 25.03 -48.23
C ALA A 490 18.88 25.27 -48.83
#